data_efeeeab208e903070b795e8d6d293a47
#
_entry.id   efeeeab208e903070b795e8d6d293a47
#
_cell.length_a   1.000
_cell.length_b   1.000
_cell.length_c   1.000
_cell.angle_alpha   90.00
_cell.angle_beta   90.00
_cell.angle_gamma   90.00
#
_symmetry.space_group_name_H-M   'P 1'
#
loop_
_entity.id
_entity.type
_entity.pdbx_description
1 polymer ?
#
loop_
_entity_poly.entity_id
_entity_poly.type
_entity_poly.pdbx_seq_one_letter_code
_entity_poly.pdbx_strand_id
1 'polypeptide(L)'
;MSRDTASNQLIDYKNSLNSAPGAVTTGAGAPIGVKDATMTVGPRGPALLQDVNFLDEMAHFDRERIPERVVHAKGAGAFGYFEVTDDITKYCAAKVFEKVGKRTPVAVRFSTVGGESGSADTARDPRGFAVKFYTDDGVWDLVGNNTPIFFIRDPILFPSFIHTQKRNPQTHLKDPDMFWDFISLRPETTHQVSFLFSDRGTPDGYRYMHGYGSHTFKMINAKGEPIYCKFHFRCDQGIKNLDAKKADELAGSDPDYSIRDLYNAIKEGNFPSWTLRIQVMTFEQAQKFKYNPFDVTKVWPHSEYPLITVGKMVLDRNPTNYFAEVEQIAFSPAHLVPGIEPSPDKMLQGRLFSYSDTHRHRLGPNYLQIPVNCPYRVPVKNYQRDGPMTVTDNQGGAPNYYPNSFSGPETCPRSRSLESKLPVSGDVYRYSSGDTEDNFGQVTDFWVHVLDEPARQRLVNNIAGNLVNASQFIQERAVKNFTNVHPDFGRKLTEALKLVKSAKM
;
A
#
# COMPACT_ATOMS: atom_id res chain seq x y z
N MET A 1 -7.20 -25.88 22.88
CA MET A 1 -7.37 -25.56 21.44
C MET A 1 -6.14 -26.05 20.70
N SER A 2 -6.30 -26.73 19.57
CA SER A 2 -5.14 -27.06 18.71
C SER A 2 -4.50 -25.76 18.22
N ARG A 3 -3.17 -25.69 18.23
CA ARG A 3 -2.45 -24.55 17.64
C ARG A 3 -2.75 -24.50 16.14
N ASP A 4 -2.93 -23.30 15.60
CA ASP A 4 -3.03 -23.08 14.16
C ASP A 4 -1.66 -23.25 13.45
N THR A 5 -1.67 -23.21 12.14
CA THR A 5 -0.47 -23.45 11.31
C THR A 5 0.63 -22.40 11.57
N ALA A 6 0.26 -21.13 11.75
CA ALA A 6 1.21 -20.07 12.07
C ALA A 6 1.87 -20.30 13.43
N SER A 7 1.10 -20.72 14.43
CA SER A 7 1.59 -21.01 15.79
C SER A 7 2.49 -22.25 15.86
N ASN A 8 2.48 -23.10 14.85
CA ASN A 8 3.32 -24.31 14.76
C ASN A 8 4.66 -24.08 14.05
N GLN A 9 4.97 -22.88 13.59
CA GLN A 9 6.13 -22.58 12.73
C GLN A 9 7.46 -23.08 13.34
N LEU A 10 7.71 -22.87 14.63
CA LEU A 10 8.97 -23.35 15.27
C LEU A 10 9.05 -24.89 15.34
N ILE A 11 7.92 -25.57 15.46
CA ILE A 11 7.85 -27.04 15.41
C ILE A 11 8.15 -27.50 13.99
N ASP A 12 7.57 -26.85 12.99
CA ASP A 12 7.81 -27.14 11.56
C ASP A 12 9.30 -26.94 11.23
N TYR A 13 9.90 -25.82 11.71
CA TYR A 13 11.33 -25.57 11.54
C TYR A 13 12.17 -26.68 12.15
N LYS A 14 11.92 -27.06 13.40
CA LYS A 14 12.62 -28.17 14.05
C LYS A 14 12.52 -29.47 13.26
N ASN A 15 11.34 -29.78 12.73
CA ASN A 15 11.09 -31.02 11.99
C ASN A 15 11.69 -30.99 10.56
N SER A 16 11.97 -29.81 10.01
CA SER A 16 12.60 -29.66 8.70
C SER A 16 14.11 -29.86 8.71
N LEU A 17 14.74 -29.86 9.88
CA LEU A 17 16.18 -30.03 10.03
C LEU A 17 16.54 -31.53 9.91
N ASN A 18 17.34 -31.87 8.90
CA ASN A 18 17.84 -33.24 8.66
C ASN A 18 19.20 -33.53 9.34
N SER A 19 19.76 -32.53 10.08
CA SER A 19 21.06 -32.64 10.72
C SER A 19 21.03 -31.91 12.10
N ALA A 20 22.01 -32.21 12.93
CA ALA A 20 22.22 -31.48 14.17
C ALA A 20 22.42 -29.97 13.89
N PRO A 21 21.95 -29.08 14.77
CA PRO A 21 22.17 -27.64 14.62
C PRO A 21 23.66 -27.33 14.56
N GLY A 22 24.02 -26.37 13.68
CA GLY A 22 25.41 -25.90 13.58
C GLY A 22 25.87 -25.17 14.84
N ALA A 23 27.18 -24.97 14.98
CA ALA A 23 27.74 -24.17 16.05
C ALA A 23 27.30 -22.69 15.91
N VAL A 24 27.07 -22.03 17.04
CA VAL A 24 26.85 -20.56 17.06
C VAL A 24 28.15 -19.87 16.68
N THR A 25 28.06 -18.80 15.88
CA THR A 25 29.22 -18.03 15.44
C THR A 25 29.06 -16.55 15.75
N THR A 26 30.17 -15.82 15.77
CA THR A 26 30.19 -14.34 15.69
C THR A 26 29.66 -13.87 14.32
N GLY A 27 29.40 -12.57 14.15
CA GLY A 27 29.08 -11.99 12.86
C GLY A 27 30.18 -12.18 11.79
N ALA A 28 31.43 -12.34 12.20
CA ALA A 28 32.56 -12.67 11.32
C ALA A 28 32.75 -14.17 11.06
N GLY A 29 31.87 -15.06 11.59
CA GLY A 29 31.88 -16.48 11.33
C GLY A 29 32.72 -17.35 12.28
N ALA A 30 33.40 -16.78 13.28
CA ALA A 30 34.15 -17.56 14.25
C ALA A 30 33.23 -18.31 15.23
N PRO A 31 33.44 -19.61 15.50
CA PRO A 31 32.61 -20.37 16.42
C PRO A 31 32.75 -19.87 17.86
N ILE A 32 31.63 -19.84 18.57
CA ILE A 32 31.54 -19.37 19.97
C ILE A 32 31.43 -20.57 20.89
N GLY A 33 32.27 -20.60 21.92
CA GLY A 33 32.30 -21.71 22.89
C GLY A 33 31.26 -21.60 24.03
N VAL A 34 30.90 -20.39 24.42
CA VAL A 34 29.93 -20.11 25.51
C VAL A 34 28.99 -18.99 25.04
N LYS A 35 27.68 -19.23 25.15
CA LYS A 35 26.65 -18.28 24.64
C LYS A 35 25.82 -17.64 25.77
N ASP A 36 25.85 -18.20 26.96
CA ASP A 36 24.99 -17.81 28.08
C ASP A 36 25.74 -17.12 29.23
N ALA A 37 27.01 -16.74 28.99
CA ALA A 37 27.82 -16.00 29.98
C ALA A 37 28.79 -15.04 29.30
N THR A 38 28.91 -13.84 29.86
CA THR A 38 29.95 -12.86 29.50
C THR A 38 31.28 -13.18 30.18
N MET A 39 32.38 -12.76 29.61
CA MET A 39 33.73 -12.90 30.21
C MET A 39 33.89 -11.91 31.34
N THR A 40 34.18 -12.43 32.56
CA THR A 40 34.33 -11.62 33.77
C THR A 40 35.61 -11.97 34.53
N VAL A 41 36.03 -11.07 35.40
CA VAL A 41 37.14 -11.32 36.36
C VAL A 41 36.60 -12.11 37.56
N GLY A 42 36.68 -13.43 37.50
CA GLY A 42 36.04 -14.31 38.49
C GLY A 42 34.52 -14.29 38.42
N PRO A 43 33.81 -15.11 39.20
CA PRO A 43 32.35 -15.30 39.09
C PRO A 43 31.50 -14.06 39.43
N ARG A 44 32.06 -13.05 40.05
CA ARG A 44 31.38 -11.84 40.52
C ARG A 44 32.11 -10.54 40.13
N GLY A 45 33.15 -10.64 39.32
CA GLY A 45 33.93 -9.50 38.86
C GLY A 45 33.32 -8.76 37.68
N PRO A 46 33.92 -7.64 37.26
CA PRO A 46 33.47 -6.86 36.12
C PRO A 46 33.65 -7.63 34.80
N ALA A 47 32.79 -7.33 33.80
CA ALA A 47 32.95 -7.82 32.46
C ALA A 47 34.16 -7.18 31.77
N LEU A 48 34.78 -7.92 30.84
CA LEU A 48 35.96 -7.47 30.11
C LEU A 48 35.58 -7.06 28.68
N LEU A 49 36.18 -5.96 28.23
CA LEU A 49 35.99 -5.48 26.82
C LEU A 49 36.58 -6.44 25.78
N GLN A 50 37.43 -7.37 26.16
CA GLN A 50 37.95 -8.40 25.24
C GLN A 50 36.94 -9.51 24.91
N ASP A 51 35.75 -9.50 25.54
CA ASP A 51 34.62 -10.33 25.14
C ASP A 51 34.00 -9.78 23.84
N VAL A 52 34.70 -10.02 22.74
CA VAL A 52 34.31 -9.48 21.40
C VAL A 52 32.96 -10.00 20.92
N ASN A 53 32.56 -11.22 21.38
CA ASN A 53 31.24 -11.77 21.03
C ASN A 53 30.13 -10.96 21.70
N PHE A 54 30.25 -10.65 23.00
CA PHE A 54 29.30 -9.81 23.71
C PHE A 54 29.18 -8.42 23.09
N LEU A 55 30.31 -7.78 22.75
CA LEU A 55 30.34 -6.47 22.16
C LEU A 55 29.67 -6.47 20.77
N ASP A 56 29.97 -7.46 19.93
CA ASP A 56 29.40 -7.58 18.58
C ASP A 56 27.88 -7.79 18.62
N GLU A 57 27.41 -8.68 19.50
CA GLU A 57 25.98 -8.94 19.67
C GLU A 57 25.20 -7.73 20.16
N MET A 58 25.72 -7.05 21.20
CA MET A 58 25.05 -5.86 21.73
C MET A 58 25.02 -4.73 20.68
N ALA A 59 26.12 -4.52 19.98
CA ALA A 59 26.19 -3.51 18.93
C ALA A 59 25.21 -3.81 17.77
N HIS A 60 25.05 -5.08 17.39
CA HIS A 60 24.08 -5.48 16.38
C HIS A 60 22.65 -5.33 16.91
N PHE A 61 22.35 -5.82 18.10
CA PHE A 61 21.04 -5.74 18.73
C PHE A 61 20.50 -4.30 18.80
N ASP A 62 21.36 -3.35 19.18
CA ASP A 62 21.01 -1.93 19.26
C ASP A 62 20.56 -1.35 17.89
N ARG A 63 20.85 -2.03 16.79
CA ARG A 63 20.60 -1.61 15.39
C ARG A 63 19.71 -2.57 14.61
N GLU A 64 18.98 -3.47 15.27
CA GLU A 64 18.04 -4.40 14.63
C GLU A 64 16.74 -3.74 14.16
N ARG A 65 16.62 -2.44 14.25
CA ARG A 65 15.45 -1.68 13.83
C ARG A 65 15.81 -0.73 12.70
N ILE A 66 14.87 -0.63 11.73
CA ILE A 66 14.83 0.46 10.75
C ILE A 66 13.61 1.33 11.07
N PRO A 67 13.56 2.60 10.64
CA PRO A 67 12.36 3.40 10.77
C PRO A 67 11.15 2.66 10.21
N GLU A 68 10.04 2.64 10.94
CA GLU A 68 8.79 2.11 10.38
C GLU A 68 8.32 3.01 9.22
N ARG A 69 7.49 2.49 8.33
CA ARG A 69 6.89 3.29 7.27
C ARG A 69 6.06 4.42 7.88
N VAL A 70 6.15 5.61 7.31
CA VAL A 70 5.39 6.81 7.77
C VAL A 70 3.88 6.53 7.83
N VAL A 71 3.39 5.76 6.86
CA VAL A 71 2.06 5.14 6.82
C VAL A 71 2.22 3.69 6.38
N HIS A 72 1.22 2.86 6.65
CA HIS A 72 1.25 1.42 6.32
C HIS A 72 2.29 0.62 7.13
N ALA A 73 2.60 1.01 8.36
CA ALA A 73 3.60 0.34 9.18
C ALA A 73 3.20 -1.10 9.53
N LYS A 74 1.96 -1.32 9.95
CA LYS A 74 1.40 -2.66 10.21
C LYS A 74 0.98 -3.33 8.91
N GLY A 75 1.49 -4.54 8.64
CA GLY A 75 1.08 -5.27 7.43
C GLY A 75 1.68 -6.67 7.30
N ALA A 76 1.25 -7.35 6.24
CA ALA A 76 1.70 -8.69 5.85
C ALA A 76 2.18 -8.72 4.41
N GLY A 77 3.11 -9.61 4.10
CA GLY A 77 3.56 -9.87 2.74
C GLY A 77 3.30 -11.31 2.30
N ALA A 78 3.12 -11.49 1.02
CA ALA A 78 3.05 -12.79 0.38
C ALA A 78 3.60 -12.70 -1.04
N PHE A 79 3.94 -13.85 -1.61
CA PHE A 79 4.55 -13.98 -2.93
C PHE A 79 3.73 -14.91 -3.80
N GLY A 80 3.93 -14.81 -5.09
CA GLY A 80 3.24 -15.67 -6.05
C GLY A 80 3.50 -15.22 -7.48
N TYR A 81 2.49 -15.28 -8.31
CA TYR A 81 2.60 -14.91 -9.71
C TYR A 81 1.35 -14.20 -10.22
N PHE A 82 1.55 -13.42 -11.25
CA PHE A 82 0.50 -12.87 -12.12
C PHE A 82 0.55 -13.60 -13.45
N GLU A 83 -0.59 -14.08 -13.93
CA GLU A 83 -0.75 -14.72 -15.24
C GLU A 83 -1.70 -13.92 -16.12
N VAL A 84 -1.29 -13.61 -17.34
CA VAL A 84 -2.13 -12.96 -18.34
C VAL A 84 -3.17 -13.97 -18.84
N THR A 85 -4.46 -13.64 -18.73
CA THR A 85 -5.56 -14.48 -19.22
C THR A 85 -6.21 -13.93 -20.49
N ASP A 86 -6.11 -12.63 -20.71
CA ASP A 86 -6.77 -11.93 -21.80
C ASP A 86 -5.79 -10.97 -22.50
N ASP A 87 -5.88 -10.91 -23.83
CA ASP A 87 -5.02 -10.05 -24.64
C ASP A 87 -5.44 -8.57 -24.54
N ILE A 88 -4.55 -7.75 -24.00
CA ILE A 88 -4.69 -6.29 -23.94
C ILE A 88 -3.60 -5.55 -24.72
N THR A 89 -2.87 -6.22 -25.61
CA THR A 89 -1.77 -5.64 -26.40
C THR A 89 -2.20 -4.47 -27.27
N LYS A 90 -3.48 -4.40 -27.62
CA LYS A 90 -4.07 -3.24 -28.30
C LYS A 90 -4.02 -1.94 -27.47
N TYR A 91 -3.87 -2.06 -26.14
CA TYR A 91 -3.79 -0.92 -25.23
C TYR A 91 -2.40 -0.73 -24.63
N CYS A 92 -1.63 -1.81 -24.44
CA CYS A 92 -0.37 -1.76 -23.69
C CYS A 92 0.70 -2.65 -24.30
N ALA A 93 1.89 -2.08 -24.58
CA ALA A 93 3.06 -2.80 -25.09
C ALA A 93 4.03 -3.25 -23.99
N ALA A 94 3.70 -3.07 -22.69
CA ALA A 94 4.54 -3.54 -21.60
C ALA A 94 4.66 -5.07 -21.64
N LYS A 95 5.90 -5.58 -21.50
CA LYS A 95 6.14 -7.02 -21.61
C LYS A 95 5.40 -7.88 -20.57
N VAL A 96 5.00 -7.30 -19.45
CA VAL A 96 4.18 -8.00 -18.45
C VAL A 96 2.85 -8.48 -19.05
N PHE A 97 2.34 -7.81 -20.10
CA PHE A 97 1.06 -8.11 -20.77
C PHE A 97 1.23 -8.66 -22.19
N GLU A 98 2.43 -9.05 -22.61
CA GLU A 98 2.74 -9.30 -24.04
C GLU A 98 2.00 -10.48 -24.67
N LYS A 99 1.58 -11.47 -23.86
CA LYS A 99 0.85 -12.63 -24.37
C LYS A 99 0.08 -13.37 -23.28
N VAL A 100 -1.05 -13.96 -23.66
CA VAL A 100 -1.83 -14.87 -22.80
C VAL A 100 -0.98 -16.05 -22.35
N GLY A 101 -1.14 -16.46 -21.08
CA GLY A 101 -0.37 -17.52 -20.44
C GLY A 101 0.99 -17.07 -19.89
N LYS A 102 1.41 -15.81 -20.13
CA LYS A 102 2.65 -15.32 -19.53
C LYS A 102 2.51 -15.16 -18.03
N ARG A 103 3.43 -15.75 -17.28
CA ARG A 103 3.54 -15.62 -15.82
C ARG A 103 4.68 -14.68 -15.44
N THR A 104 4.39 -13.78 -14.52
CA THR A 104 5.33 -12.82 -13.93
C THR A 104 5.34 -13.02 -12.42
N PRO A 105 6.49 -13.25 -11.76
CA PRO A 105 6.55 -13.32 -10.31
C PRO A 105 6.10 -12.01 -9.66
N VAL A 106 5.40 -12.11 -8.53
CA VAL A 106 4.95 -10.95 -7.77
C VAL A 106 5.28 -11.07 -6.29
N ALA A 107 5.48 -9.92 -5.66
CA ALA A 107 5.43 -9.76 -4.21
C ALA A 107 4.30 -8.78 -3.88
N VAL A 108 3.49 -9.12 -2.89
CA VAL A 108 2.36 -8.29 -2.46
C VAL A 108 2.51 -7.93 -0.99
N ARG A 109 2.24 -6.69 -0.63
CA ARG A 109 2.12 -6.29 0.76
C ARG A 109 0.75 -5.67 1.02
N PHE A 110 0.05 -6.23 1.99
CA PHE A 110 -1.16 -5.68 2.57
C PHE A 110 -0.84 -4.96 3.87
N SER A 111 -1.63 -3.93 4.22
CA SER A 111 -1.37 -3.14 5.43
C SER A 111 -2.61 -2.35 5.86
N THR A 112 -2.63 -1.89 7.11
CA THR A 112 -3.44 -0.73 7.50
C THR A 112 -2.72 0.56 7.07
N VAL A 113 -3.23 1.74 7.43
CA VAL A 113 -2.65 3.04 7.03
C VAL A 113 -2.17 3.84 8.24
N GLY A 114 -3.05 4.13 9.19
CA GLY A 114 -2.80 5.10 10.26
C GLY A 114 -2.10 4.53 11.49
N GLY A 115 -2.15 3.21 11.71
CA GLY A 115 -1.57 2.55 12.90
C GLY A 115 -0.04 2.39 12.82
N GLU A 116 0.58 2.34 13.96
CA GLU A 116 1.99 1.97 14.15
C GLU A 116 2.19 0.46 13.90
N SER A 117 3.44 -0.01 13.81
CA SER A 117 3.75 -1.42 13.47
C SER A 117 3.14 -2.45 14.43
N GLY A 118 2.93 -2.10 15.70
CA GLY A 118 2.30 -2.95 16.73
C GLY A 118 0.79 -2.82 16.85
N SER A 119 0.13 -2.00 16.02
CA SER A 119 -1.32 -1.79 16.08
C SER A 119 -2.12 -2.99 15.57
N ALA A 120 -3.41 -3.04 15.89
CA ALA A 120 -4.33 -4.08 15.40
C ALA A 120 -4.63 -3.91 13.90
N ASP A 121 -4.63 -5.02 13.16
CA ASP A 121 -4.91 -5.01 11.71
C ASP A 121 -6.39 -5.12 11.35
N THR A 122 -7.28 -5.26 12.33
CA THR A 122 -8.74 -5.20 12.17
C THR A 122 -9.32 -3.80 12.38
N ALA A 123 -8.49 -2.80 12.71
CA ALA A 123 -8.93 -1.42 12.87
C ALA A 123 -9.65 -0.90 11.60
N ARG A 124 -10.66 -0.02 11.80
CA ARG A 124 -11.32 0.69 10.70
C ARG A 124 -10.35 1.68 10.07
N ASP A 125 -9.81 1.29 8.95
CA ASP A 125 -8.75 2.01 8.24
C ASP A 125 -8.76 1.60 6.75
N PRO A 126 -8.32 2.42 5.79
CA PRO A 126 -8.01 1.91 4.46
C PRO A 126 -6.97 0.79 4.55
N ARG A 127 -7.03 -0.16 3.63
CA ARG A 127 -5.98 -1.17 3.52
C ARG A 127 -5.08 -0.86 2.33
N GLY A 128 -3.77 -0.87 2.59
CA GLY A 128 -2.78 -0.91 1.53
C GLY A 128 -2.87 -2.20 0.74
N PHE A 129 -2.69 -2.10 -0.56
CA PHE A 129 -2.67 -3.20 -1.52
C PHE A 129 -1.57 -2.89 -2.54
N ALA A 130 -0.32 -3.21 -2.19
CA ALA A 130 0.84 -2.90 -3.01
C ALA A 130 1.36 -4.17 -3.69
N VAL A 131 1.47 -4.14 -5.01
CA VAL A 131 1.94 -5.25 -5.84
C VAL A 131 3.21 -4.85 -6.56
N LYS A 132 4.26 -5.64 -6.41
CA LYS A 132 5.52 -5.56 -7.13
C LYS A 132 5.58 -6.68 -8.16
N PHE A 133 5.69 -6.31 -9.44
CA PHE A 133 5.87 -7.25 -10.54
C PHE A 133 7.36 -7.27 -10.94
N TYR A 134 7.96 -8.44 -10.91
CA TYR A 134 9.34 -8.65 -11.39
C TYR A 134 9.30 -8.98 -12.88
N THR A 135 9.22 -7.93 -13.72
CA THR A 135 8.99 -8.09 -15.17
C THR A 135 10.29 -8.29 -15.95
N ASP A 136 10.18 -8.59 -17.23
CA ASP A 136 11.31 -8.68 -18.17
C ASP A 136 11.77 -7.29 -18.68
N ASP A 137 11.16 -6.21 -18.20
CA ASP A 137 11.56 -4.82 -18.45
C ASP A 137 11.98 -4.06 -17.17
N GLY A 138 12.16 -4.79 -16.06
CA GLY A 138 12.43 -4.23 -14.74
C GLY A 138 11.27 -4.43 -13.75
N VAL A 139 11.34 -3.77 -12.61
CA VAL A 139 10.29 -3.83 -11.60
C VAL A 139 9.20 -2.83 -11.94
N TRP A 140 7.95 -3.30 -11.94
CA TRP A 140 6.76 -2.45 -11.95
C TRP A 140 6.03 -2.56 -10.63
N ASP A 141 5.77 -1.44 -9.97
CA ASP A 141 5.01 -1.38 -8.72
C ASP A 141 3.65 -0.73 -8.93
N LEU A 142 2.58 -1.45 -8.59
CA LEU A 142 1.23 -0.91 -8.50
C LEU A 142 0.87 -0.74 -7.02
N VAL A 143 1.00 0.49 -6.52
CA VAL A 143 0.88 0.81 -5.09
C VAL A 143 -0.52 1.36 -4.81
N GLY A 144 -1.43 0.47 -4.48
CA GLY A 144 -2.86 0.75 -4.33
C GLY A 144 -3.41 0.57 -2.92
N ASN A 145 -4.75 0.65 -2.85
CA ASN A 145 -5.54 0.45 -1.63
C ASN A 145 -6.75 -0.45 -1.92
N ASN A 146 -7.48 -0.83 -0.85
CA ASN A 146 -8.76 -1.54 -0.98
C ASN A 146 -9.94 -0.64 -1.36
N THR A 147 -9.70 0.63 -1.66
CA THR A 147 -10.68 1.61 -2.13
C THR A 147 -10.27 2.19 -3.47
N PRO A 148 -11.22 2.46 -4.38
CA PRO A 148 -10.91 3.00 -5.71
C PRO A 148 -10.55 4.48 -5.71
N ILE A 149 -10.71 5.16 -4.59
CA ILE A 149 -10.54 6.59 -4.37
C ILE A 149 -9.66 6.87 -3.17
N PHE A 150 -9.32 8.16 -2.97
CA PHE A 150 -8.56 8.64 -1.81
C PHE A 150 -9.24 9.86 -1.18
N PHE A 151 -8.81 10.26 0.01
CA PHE A 151 -9.43 11.35 0.81
C PHE A 151 -9.28 12.73 0.16
N ILE A 152 -8.14 13.01 -0.44
CA ILE A 152 -7.74 14.32 -0.96
C ILE A 152 -7.19 14.16 -2.37
N ARG A 153 -7.29 15.23 -3.16
CA ARG A 153 -6.83 15.28 -4.56
C ARG A 153 -5.55 16.07 -4.77
N ASP A 154 -5.10 16.82 -3.77
CA ASP A 154 -3.87 17.60 -3.85
C ASP A 154 -2.83 17.08 -2.84
N PRO A 155 -1.62 16.71 -3.28
CA PRO A 155 -0.59 16.10 -2.43
C PRO A 155 -0.05 17.06 -1.36
N ILE A 156 -0.18 18.39 -1.51
CA ILE A 156 0.28 19.35 -0.50
C ILE A 156 -0.46 19.16 0.84
N LEU A 157 -1.67 18.62 0.81
CA LEU A 157 -2.46 18.34 2.00
C LEU A 157 -2.14 16.99 2.65
N PHE A 158 -1.37 16.13 2.00
CA PHE A 158 -1.11 14.78 2.50
C PHE A 158 -0.43 14.76 3.87
N PRO A 159 0.63 15.56 4.14
CA PRO A 159 1.24 15.58 5.47
C PRO A 159 0.25 16.01 6.56
N SER A 160 -0.54 17.06 6.31
CA SER A 160 -1.57 17.53 7.25
C SER A 160 -2.64 16.48 7.50
N PHE A 161 -3.13 15.83 6.44
CA PHE A 161 -4.09 14.72 6.55
C PHE A 161 -3.51 13.57 7.41
N ILE A 162 -2.27 13.18 7.19
CA ILE A 162 -1.65 12.09 7.95
C ILE A 162 -1.42 12.49 9.42
N HIS A 163 -1.04 13.73 9.71
CA HIS A 163 -0.95 14.21 11.09
C HIS A 163 -2.27 14.00 11.85
N THR A 164 -3.43 14.19 11.21
CA THR A 164 -4.74 13.95 11.84
C THR A 164 -5.03 12.48 12.13
N GLN A 165 -4.36 11.56 11.45
CA GLN A 165 -4.48 10.10 11.65
C GLN A 165 -3.51 9.57 12.72
N LYS A 166 -2.49 10.36 13.08
CA LYS A 166 -1.46 9.97 14.04
C LYS A 166 -1.87 10.41 15.46
N ARG A 167 -1.02 11.04 16.21
CA ARG A 167 -1.23 11.33 17.62
C ARG A 167 -1.17 12.81 17.90
N ASN A 168 -1.97 13.25 18.86
CA ASN A 168 -1.94 14.62 19.35
C ASN A 168 -0.51 14.99 19.79
N PRO A 169 0.03 16.15 19.38
CA PRO A 169 1.45 16.49 19.60
C PRO A 169 1.83 16.68 21.07
N GLN A 170 0.88 16.95 21.95
CA GLN A 170 1.13 17.11 23.38
C GLN A 170 0.77 15.84 24.17
N THR A 171 -0.43 15.31 23.99
CA THR A 171 -0.94 14.20 24.80
C THR A 171 -0.47 12.83 24.31
N HIS A 172 -0.02 12.74 23.05
CA HIS A 172 0.35 11.52 22.35
C HIS A 172 -0.80 10.50 22.23
N LEU A 173 -2.05 10.95 22.36
CA LEU A 173 -3.26 10.14 22.18
C LEU A 173 -3.79 10.27 20.75
N LYS A 174 -4.58 9.28 20.29
CA LYS A 174 -5.46 9.45 19.13
C LYS A 174 -6.52 10.49 19.50
N ASP A 175 -6.76 11.44 18.60
CA ASP A 175 -7.61 12.58 18.88
C ASP A 175 -8.71 12.71 17.81
N PRO A 176 -9.97 12.43 18.16
CA PRO A 176 -11.10 12.54 17.23
C PRO A 176 -11.31 13.94 16.67
N ASP A 177 -10.95 14.98 17.43
CA ASP A 177 -11.05 16.36 16.96
C ASP A 177 -10.11 16.60 15.78
N MET A 178 -8.86 16.14 15.85
CA MET A 178 -7.90 16.25 14.76
C MET A 178 -8.44 15.65 13.46
N PHE A 179 -8.97 14.42 13.53
CA PHE A 179 -9.50 13.73 12.37
C PHE A 179 -10.74 14.43 11.79
N TRP A 180 -11.77 14.63 12.62
CA TRP A 180 -13.04 15.17 12.14
C TRP A 180 -13.00 16.65 11.80
N ASP A 181 -12.10 17.42 12.41
CA ASP A 181 -11.88 18.81 12.03
C ASP A 181 -11.40 18.90 10.58
N PHE A 182 -10.32 18.20 10.25
CA PHE A 182 -9.82 18.16 8.87
C PHE A 182 -10.87 17.65 7.88
N ILE A 183 -11.51 16.51 8.19
CA ILE A 183 -12.51 15.88 7.32
C ILE A 183 -13.66 16.85 7.05
N SER A 184 -14.18 17.53 8.07
CA SER A 184 -15.33 18.43 7.92
C SER A 184 -14.98 19.76 7.21
N LEU A 185 -13.70 20.18 7.26
CA LEU A 185 -13.19 21.36 6.54
C LEU A 185 -12.86 21.06 5.07
N ARG A 186 -12.73 19.78 4.69
CA ARG A 186 -12.36 19.33 3.34
C ARG A 186 -13.45 18.44 2.74
N PRO A 187 -14.49 19.04 2.10
CA PRO A 187 -15.65 18.29 1.57
C PRO A 187 -15.31 17.18 0.61
N GLU A 188 -14.20 17.27 -0.13
CA GLU A 188 -13.72 16.20 -1.04
C GLU A 188 -13.43 14.89 -0.32
N THR A 189 -13.20 14.91 1.00
CA THR A 189 -12.96 13.70 1.79
C THR A 189 -14.21 12.86 2.01
N THR A 190 -15.41 13.44 1.83
CA THR A 190 -16.69 12.80 2.15
C THR A 190 -16.89 11.48 1.41
N HIS A 191 -16.44 11.38 0.16
CA HIS A 191 -16.54 10.15 -0.63
C HIS A 191 -15.74 9.01 0.00
N GLN A 192 -14.45 9.22 0.23
CA GLN A 192 -13.59 8.21 0.86
C GLN A 192 -14.00 7.88 2.30
N VAL A 193 -14.45 8.89 3.07
CA VAL A 193 -14.95 8.68 4.44
C VAL A 193 -16.21 7.81 4.43
N SER A 194 -17.11 7.99 3.46
CA SER A 194 -18.29 7.14 3.31
C SER A 194 -17.91 5.69 2.99
N PHE A 195 -16.90 5.45 2.16
CA PHE A 195 -16.34 4.12 1.95
C PHE A 195 -15.69 3.55 3.21
N LEU A 196 -14.89 4.35 3.92
CA LEU A 196 -14.17 3.93 5.12
C LEU A 196 -15.12 3.53 6.26
N PHE A 197 -16.22 4.26 6.45
CA PHE A 197 -17.19 3.98 7.51
C PHE A 197 -18.28 2.99 7.07
N SER A 198 -18.33 2.61 5.78
CA SER A 198 -19.15 1.46 5.32
C SER A 198 -18.56 0.14 5.81
N ASP A 199 -19.19 -0.97 5.46
CA ASP A 199 -18.70 -2.32 5.77
C ASP A 199 -17.28 -2.56 5.21
N ARG A 200 -16.90 -1.89 4.12
CA ARG A 200 -15.60 -2.04 3.45
C ARG A 200 -14.41 -1.54 4.27
N GLY A 201 -14.64 -0.76 5.31
CA GLY A 201 -13.58 -0.24 6.20
C GLY A 201 -13.01 -1.27 7.17
N THR A 202 -13.68 -2.41 7.34
CA THR A 202 -13.26 -3.51 8.22
C THR A 202 -13.35 -4.85 7.50
N PRO A 203 -12.49 -5.12 6.48
CA PRO A 203 -12.49 -6.40 5.78
C PRO A 203 -12.14 -7.54 6.74
N ASP A 204 -12.74 -8.73 6.48
CA ASP A 204 -12.49 -9.96 7.24
C ASP A 204 -11.17 -10.60 6.77
N GLY A 205 -10.05 -9.96 7.10
CA GLY A 205 -8.73 -10.31 6.61
C GLY A 205 -8.38 -9.74 5.23
N TYR A 206 -7.11 -9.84 4.86
CA TYR A 206 -6.59 -9.29 3.60
C TYR A 206 -7.07 -10.04 2.36
N ARG A 207 -7.48 -11.30 2.50
CA ARG A 207 -7.92 -12.14 1.38
C ARG A 207 -9.28 -11.77 0.80
N TYR A 208 -10.12 -11.07 1.56
CA TYR A 208 -11.53 -10.81 1.24
C TYR A 208 -11.82 -9.35 0.85
N MET A 209 -10.84 -8.65 0.31
CA MET A 209 -10.99 -7.28 -0.16
C MET A 209 -10.50 -7.12 -1.60
N HIS A 210 -11.09 -6.17 -2.34
CA HIS A 210 -10.56 -5.74 -3.62
C HIS A 210 -9.30 -4.90 -3.45
N GLY A 211 -8.50 -4.79 -4.52
CA GLY A 211 -7.39 -3.84 -4.62
C GLY A 211 -7.58 -2.90 -5.80
N TYR A 212 -7.10 -1.67 -5.67
CA TYR A 212 -7.23 -0.64 -6.70
C TYR A 212 -5.93 0.14 -6.82
N GLY A 213 -5.51 0.43 -8.05
CA GLY A 213 -4.43 1.38 -8.30
C GLY A 213 -4.83 2.81 -7.93
N SER A 214 -6.14 3.07 -7.78
CA SER A 214 -6.81 4.32 -7.45
C SER A 214 -6.60 5.45 -8.45
N HIS A 215 -5.37 5.72 -8.84
CA HIS A 215 -4.99 6.76 -9.78
C HIS A 215 -5.32 6.43 -11.23
N THR A 216 -5.39 7.46 -12.05
CA THR A 216 -5.32 7.34 -13.49
C THR A 216 -3.86 7.21 -13.92
N PHE A 217 -3.56 6.19 -14.73
CA PHE A 217 -2.28 5.98 -15.40
C PHE A 217 -2.46 6.12 -16.91
N LYS A 218 -1.35 6.05 -17.65
CA LYS A 218 -1.39 5.89 -19.13
C LYS A 218 -0.81 4.53 -19.50
N MET A 219 -1.39 3.90 -20.49
CA MET A 219 -0.82 2.77 -21.21
C MET A 219 -0.50 3.20 -22.64
N ILE A 220 0.57 2.66 -23.22
CA ILE A 220 1.00 2.94 -24.59
C ILE A 220 1.12 1.61 -25.31
N ASN A 221 0.46 1.49 -26.46
CA ASN A 221 0.51 0.30 -27.29
C ASN A 221 1.77 0.26 -28.20
N ALA A 222 1.95 -0.82 -28.94
CA ALA A 222 3.11 -1.00 -29.82
C ALA A 222 3.21 0.02 -30.97
N LYS A 223 2.15 0.77 -31.26
CA LYS A 223 2.14 1.86 -32.26
C LYS A 223 2.51 3.21 -31.64
N GLY A 224 2.74 3.28 -30.31
CA GLY A 224 2.99 4.52 -29.59
C GLY A 224 1.71 5.31 -29.26
N GLU A 225 0.53 4.70 -29.38
CA GLU A 225 -0.75 5.34 -29.10
C GLU A 225 -1.08 5.25 -27.61
N PRO A 226 -1.20 6.39 -26.89
CA PRO A 226 -1.50 6.39 -25.47
C PRO A 226 -3.00 6.33 -25.19
N ILE A 227 -3.36 5.71 -24.04
CA ILE A 227 -4.70 5.69 -23.47
C ILE A 227 -4.64 5.83 -21.95
N TYR A 228 -5.59 6.52 -21.34
CA TYR A 228 -5.71 6.53 -19.88
C TYR A 228 -6.30 5.22 -19.37
N CYS A 229 -5.85 4.80 -18.19
CA CYS A 229 -6.35 3.57 -17.56
C CYS A 229 -6.41 3.68 -16.04
N LYS A 230 -7.28 2.85 -15.44
CA LYS A 230 -7.32 2.54 -14.00
C LYS A 230 -7.22 1.02 -13.82
N PHE A 231 -6.46 0.60 -12.79
CA PHE A 231 -6.24 -0.81 -12.47
C PHE A 231 -7.11 -1.26 -11.30
N HIS A 232 -7.74 -2.43 -11.40
CA HIS A 232 -8.64 -3.01 -10.41
C HIS A 232 -8.29 -4.48 -10.17
N PHE A 233 -7.90 -4.84 -8.95
CA PHE A 233 -7.81 -6.23 -8.51
C PHE A 233 -9.14 -6.64 -7.87
N ARG A 234 -9.89 -7.49 -8.55
CA ARG A 234 -11.17 -8.02 -8.06
C ARG A 234 -10.91 -9.33 -7.33
N CYS A 235 -11.27 -9.35 -6.04
CA CYS A 235 -11.09 -10.52 -5.18
C CYS A 235 -11.91 -11.71 -5.70
N ASP A 236 -11.27 -12.84 -5.95
CA ASP A 236 -11.93 -14.06 -6.47
C ASP A 236 -12.61 -14.88 -5.34
N GLN A 237 -12.16 -14.71 -4.08
CA GLN A 237 -12.74 -15.37 -2.90
C GLN A 237 -14.09 -14.77 -2.46
N GLY A 238 -14.52 -13.69 -3.10
CA GLY A 238 -15.64 -12.86 -2.64
C GLY A 238 -15.23 -11.85 -1.56
N ILE A 239 -16.15 -10.95 -1.24
CA ILE A 239 -15.95 -9.91 -0.24
C ILE A 239 -16.56 -10.37 1.07
N LYS A 240 -15.81 -10.23 2.16
CA LYS A 240 -16.29 -10.42 3.53
C LYS A 240 -15.81 -9.27 4.39
N ASN A 241 -16.66 -8.83 5.29
CA ASN A 241 -16.34 -7.73 6.21
C ASN A 241 -16.72 -8.13 7.63
N LEU A 242 -15.97 -7.65 8.59
CA LEU A 242 -16.30 -7.73 10.01
C LEU A 242 -17.31 -6.63 10.35
N ASP A 243 -18.28 -6.92 11.18
CA ASP A 243 -19.04 -5.85 11.84
C ASP A 243 -18.14 -5.11 12.85
N ALA A 244 -18.55 -3.88 13.22
CA ALA A 244 -17.74 -3.02 14.08
C ALA A 244 -17.39 -3.67 15.43
N LYS A 245 -18.36 -4.37 16.06
CA LYS A 245 -18.16 -5.03 17.35
C LYS A 245 -17.13 -6.15 17.24
N LYS A 246 -17.25 -6.98 16.20
CA LYS A 246 -16.31 -8.09 15.98
C LYS A 246 -14.91 -7.59 15.64
N ALA A 247 -14.80 -6.51 14.86
CA ALA A 247 -13.53 -5.88 14.56
C ALA A 247 -12.82 -5.36 15.83
N ASP A 248 -13.57 -4.71 16.73
CA ASP A 248 -13.06 -4.22 18.02
C ASP A 248 -12.67 -5.37 18.97
N GLU A 249 -13.46 -6.43 19.05
CA GLU A 249 -13.13 -7.63 19.83
C GLU A 249 -11.81 -8.27 19.35
N LEU A 250 -11.65 -8.42 18.04
CA LEU A 250 -10.43 -8.98 17.45
C LEU A 250 -9.23 -8.05 17.64
N ALA A 251 -9.42 -6.74 17.56
CA ALA A 251 -8.34 -5.78 17.81
C ALA A 251 -7.72 -5.95 19.21
N GLY A 252 -8.51 -6.36 20.21
CA GLY A 252 -8.03 -6.63 21.57
C GLY A 252 -7.54 -8.07 21.78
N SER A 253 -8.15 -9.06 21.14
CA SER A 253 -7.85 -10.48 21.39
C SER A 253 -6.83 -11.10 20.43
N ASP A 254 -6.76 -10.61 19.19
CA ASP A 254 -5.79 -11.03 18.17
C ASP A 254 -5.45 -9.84 17.25
N PRO A 255 -4.55 -8.94 17.67
CA PRO A 255 -4.17 -7.77 16.87
C PRO A 255 -3.48 -8.11 15.53
N ASP A 256 -3.09 -9.37 15.33
CA ASP A 256 -2.46 -9.92 14.13
C ASP A 256 -3.42 -10.78 13.29
N TYR A 257 -4.72 -10.62 13.48
CA TYR A 257 -5.76 -11.47 12.87
C TYR A 257 -5.63 -11.62 11.36
N SER A 258 -5.49 -10.51 10.63
CA SER A 258 -5.42 -10.53 9.16
C SER A 258 -4.08 -11.10 8.66
N ILE A 259 -2.98 -10.86 9.40
CA ILE A 259 -1.67 -11.45 9.12
C ILE A 259 -1.73 -12.97 9.28
N ARG A 260 -2.31 -13.45 10.39
CA ARG A 260 -2.49 -14.87 10.73
C ARG A 260 -3.36 -15.56 9.68
N ASP A 261 -4.49 -14.98 9.30
CA ASP A 261 -5.40 -15.50 8.29
C ASP A 261 -4.69 -15.72 6.94
N LEU A 262 -3.96 -14.72 6.46
CA LEU A 262 -3.22 -14.80 5.20
C LEU A 262 -2.14 -15.89 5.24
N TYR A 263 -1.35 -15.94 6.33
CA TYR A 263 -0.28 -16.92 6.50
C TYR A 263 -0.83 -18.34 6.51
N ASN A 264 -1.85 -18.61 7.32
CA ASN A 264 -2.46 -19.92 7.44
C ASN A 264 -3.06 -20.39 6.12
N ALA A 265 -3.81 -19.54 5.43
CA ALA A 265 -4.41 -19.88 4.15
C ALA A 265 -3.38 -20.33 3.11
N ILE A 266 -2.27 -19.60 2.98
CA ILE A 266 -1.21 -19.95 2.03
C ILE A 266 -0.49 -21.23 2.47
N LYS A 267 -0.20 -21.39 3.75
CA LYS A 267 0.47 -22.58 4.29
C LYS A 267 -0.36 -23.85 4.10
N GLU A 268 -1.67 -23.73 4.13
CA GLU A 268 -2.64 -24.82 3.95
C GLU A 268 -2.98 -25.11 2.48
N GLY A 269 -2.41 -24.33 1.54
CA GLY A 269 -2.68 -24.48 0.10
C GLY A 269 -3.96 -23.77 -0.37
N ASN A 270 -4.63 -23.01 0.49
CA ASN A 270 -5.79 -22.20 0.16
C ASN A 270 -5.35 -20.84 -0.44
N PHE A 271 -4.74 -20.88 -1.61
CA PHE A 271 -4.09 -19.74 -2.24
C PHE A 271 -5.07 -18.63 -2.61
N PRO A 272 -4.98 -17.43 -2.01
CA PRO A 272 -5.83 -16.32 -2.38
C PRO A 272 -5.46 -15.77 -3.76
N SER A 273 -6.48 -15.34 -4.50
CA SER A 273 -6.29 -14.83 -5.86
C SER A 273 -7.16 -13.61 -6.16
N TRP A 274 -6.73 -12.85 -7.15
CA TRP A 274 -7.43 -11.67 -7.65
C TRP A 274 -7.35 -11.60 -9.16
N THR A 275 -8.48 -11.29 -9.79
CA THR A 275 -8.54 -10.98 -11.21
C THR A 275 -8.18 -9.50 -11.43
N LEU A 276 -7.09 -9.24 -12.15
CA LEU A 276 -6.74 -7.90 -12.59
C LEU A 276 -7.65 -7.49 -13.74
N ARG A 277 -8.29 -6.35 -13.59
CA ARG A 277 -9.09 -5.69 -14.63
C ARG A 277 -8.65 -4.25 -14.81
N ILE A 278 -8.90 -3.69 -15.98
CA ILE A 278 -8.65 -2.28 -16.29
C ILE A 278 -9.92 -1.59 -16.76
N GLN A 279 -10.01 -0.29 -16.50
CA GLN A 279 -10.84 0.63 -17.24
C GLN A 279 -9.96 1.45 -18.15
N VAL A 280 -10.45 1.79 -19.33
CA VAL A 280 -9.74 2.63 -20.29
C VAL A 280 -10.58 3.83 -20.68
N MET A 281 -9.90 4.95 -20.95
CA MET A 281 -10.54 6.21 -21.37
C MET A 281 -9.64 6.87 -22.41
N THR A 282 -10.18 7.21 -23.59
CA THR A 282 -9.42 7.94 -24.59
C THR A 282 -9.18 9.38 -24.16
N PHE A 283 -8.20 10.05 -24.77
CA PHE A 283 -7.92 11.46 -24.47
C PHE A 283 -9.11 12.36 -24.82
N GLU A 284 -9.85 12.02 -25.89
CA GLU A 284 -11.08 12.73 -26.26
C GLU A 284 -12.19 12.52 -25.21
N GLN A 285 -12.38 11.30 -24.72
CA GLN A 285 -13.33 11.01 -23.66
C GLN A 285 -12.95 11.74 -22.36
N ALA A 286 -11.66 11.81 -22.05
CA ALA A 286 -11.15 12.51 -20.86
C ALA A 286 -11.50 14.02 -20.90
N GLN A 287 -11.44 14.65 -22.07
CA GLN A 287 -11.83 16.05 -22.25
C GLN A 287 -13.34 16.30 -22.07
N LYS A 288 -14.16 15.28 -22.36
CA LYS A 288 -15.64 15.36 -22.28
C LYS A 288 -16.20 14.80 -20.97
N PHE A 289 -15.34 14.20 -20.13
CA PHE A 289 -15.80 13.58 -18.90
C PHE A 289 -16.35 14.63 -17.93
N LYS A 290 -17.46 14.30 -17.27
CA LYS A 290 -18.16 15.22 -16.35
C LYS A 290 -17.29 15.76 -15.22
N TYR A 291 -16.36 14.91 -14.74
CA TYR A 291 -15.42 15.25 -13.67
C TYR A 291 -14.00 15.34 -14.22
N ASN A 292 -13.07 15.86 -13.43
CA ASN A 292 -11.66 15.75 -13.76
C ASN A 292 -11.24 14.24 -13.73
N PRO A 293 -10.83 13.64 -14.87
CA PRO A 293 -10.47 12.23 -14.93
C PRO A 293 -9.22 11.87 -14.10
N PHE A 294 -8.48 12.89 -13.64
CA PHE A 294 -7.28 12.78 -12.81
C PHE A 294 -7.56 13.07 -11.33
N ASP A 295 -8.81 13.31 -10.97
CA ASP A 295 -9.23 13.48 -9.59
C ASP A 295 -9.35 12.11 -8.90
N VAL A 296 -8.42 11.80 -8.00
CA VAL A 296 -8.40 10.53 -7.28
C VAL A 296 -9.54 10.38 -6.26
N THR A 297 -10.33 11.44 -6.00
CA THR A 297 -11.56 11.35 -5.19
C THR A 297 -12.76 10.87 -6.00
N LYS A 298 -12.60 10.65 -7.31
CA LYS A 298 -13.65 10.26 -8.24
C LYS A 298 -13.41 8.87 -8.83
N VAL A 299 -14.51 8.16 -9.09
CA VAL A 299 -14.50 6.91 -9.86
C VAL A 299 -14.93 7.17 -11.30
N TRP A 300 -14.54 6.28 -12.20
CA TRP A 300 -15.13 6.20 -13.54
C TRP A 300 -16.29 5.19 -13.46
N PRO A 301 -17.54 5.58 -13.82
CA PRO A 301 -18.69 4.68 -13.76
C PRO A 301 -18.48 3.45 -14.65
N HIS A 302 -18.74 2.24 -14.13
CA HIS A 302 -18.57 1.00 -14.89
C HIS A 302 -19.56 0.89 -16.07
N SER A 303 -20.69 1.59 -16.01
CA SER A 303 -21.66 1.69 -17.10
C SER A 303 -21.12 2.44 -18.31
N GLU A 304 -20.22 3.42 -18.10
CA GLU A 304 -19.61 4.22 -19.16
C GLU A 304 -18.21 3.68 -19.53
N TYR A 305 -17.47 3.20 -18.56
CA TYR A 305 -16.11 2.66 -18.69
C TYR A 305 -16.07 1.25 -18.11
N PRO A 306 -16.46 0.22 -18.88
CA PRO A 306 -16.58 -1.14 -18.40
C PRO A 306 -15.22 -1.73 -18.04
N LEU A 307 -15.23 -2.69 -17.10
CA LEU A 307 -14.05 -3.43 -16.68
C LEU A 307 -13.64 -4.45 -17.74
N ILE A 308 -12.38 -4.39 -18.19
CA ILE A 308 -11.77 -5.30 -19.14
C ILE A 308 -10.83 -6.23 -18.35
N THR A 309 -10.98 -7.54 -18.49
CA THR A 309 -10.12 -8.52 -17.84
C THR A 309 -8.73 -8.53 -18.47
N VAL A 310 -7.71 -8.69 -17.65
CA VAL A 310 -6.29 -8.72 -18.04
C VAL A 310 -5.62 -10.03 -17.66
N GLY A 311 -5.82 -10.47 -16.40
CA GLY A 311 -5.12 -11.63 -15.88
C GLY A 311 -5.47 -11.94 -14.44
N LYS A 312 -4.81 -12.94 -13.89
CA LYS A 312 -5.04 -13.44 -12.55
C LYS A 312 -3.75 -13.39 -11.72
N MET A 313 -3.82 -12.83 -10.53
CA MET A 313 -2.77 -12.89 -9.53
C MET A 313 -3.11 -13.96 -8.49
N VAL A 314 -2.15 -14.83 -8.19
CA VAL A 314 -2.27 -15.88 -7.17
C VAL A 314 -1.11 -15.74 -6.19
N LEU A 315 -1.40 -15.81 -4.89
CA LEU A 315 -0.38 -15.81 -3.84
C LEU A 315 -0.25 -17.21 -3.25
N ASP A 316 0.90 -17.85 -3.48
CA ASP A 316 1.15 -19.26 -3.18
C ASP A 316 2.35 -19.52 -2.25
N ARG A 317 3.03 -18.45 -1.80
CA ARG A 317 4.19 -18.54 -0.93
C ARG A 317 4.17 -17.49 0.20
N ASN A 318 4.33 -17.95 1.42
CA ASN A 318 4.63 -17.10 2.57
C ASN A 318 6.08 -16.62 2.55
N PRO A 319 6.43 -15.49 3.21
CA PRO A 319 7.82 -15.10 3.41
C PRO A 319 8.57 -16.15 4.24
N THR A 320 9.86 -16.35 3.92
CA THR A 320 10.75 -17.19 4.72
C THR A 320 11.30 -16.43 5.93
N ASN A 321 11.47 -15.11 5.80
CA ASN A 321 11.83 -14.21 6.89
C ASN A 321 11.09 -12.88 6.71
N TYR A 322 10.32 -12.49 7.72
CA TYR A 322 9.48 -11.29 7.66
C TYR A 322 10.31 -10.02 7.47
N PHE A 323 11.42 -9.87 8.22
CA PHE A 323 12.24 -8.65 8.12
C PHE A 323 12.87 -8.53 6.73
N ALA A 324 13.51 -9.59 6.26
CA ALA A 324 14.21 -9.59 4.98
C ALA A 324 13.26 -9.37 3.77
N GLU A 325 12.08 -9.99 3.78
CA GLU A 325 11.20 -10.06 2.62
C GLU A 325 9.95 -9.15 2.72
N VAL A 326 9.56 -8.68 3.93
CA VAL A 326 8.35 -7.88 4.14
C VAL A 326 8.66 -6.54 4.79
N GLU A 327 9.49 -6.49 5.85
CA GLU A 327 9.87 -5.22 6.45
C GLU A 327 10.72 -4.38 5.49
N GLN A 328 11.69 -4.99 4.82
CA GLN A 328 12.58 -4.32 3.87
C GLN A 328 12.00 -4.11 2.47
N ILE A 329 10.83 -4.70 2.14
CA ILE A 329 10.25 -4.47 0.82
C ILE A 329 9.87 -2.99 0.63
N ALA A 330 10.21 -2.46 -0.54
CA ALA A 330 10.01 -1.06 -0.91
C ALA A 330 9.21 -0.98 -2.21
N PHE A 331 8.08 -0.28 -2.17
CA PHE A 331 7.24 -0.02 -3.34
C PHE A 331 7.31 1.45 -3.72
N SER A 332 7.31 1.75 -5.00
CA SER A 332 7.23 3.12 -5.49
C SER A 332 6.34 3.22 -6.72
N PRO A 333 5.35 4.14 -6.76
CA PRO A 333 4.63 4.43 -8.00
C PRO A 333 5.51 4.91 -9.15
N ALA A 334 6.75 5.33 -8.86
CA ALA A 334 7.76 5.69 -9.86
C ALA A 334 8.47 4.48 -10.49
N HIS A 335 8.32 3.27 -9.93
CA HIS A 335 8.82 2.06 -10.56
C HIS A 335 7.84 1.63 -11.66
N LEU A 336 8.08 2.14 -12.86
CA LEU A 336 7.29 1.92 -14.06
C LEU A 336 8.15 1.24 -15.12
N VAL A 337 7.50 0.62 -16.10
CA VAL A 337 8.15 -0.08 -17.22
C VAL A 337 7.66 0.51 -18.54
N PRO A 338 8.43 0.38 -19.65
CA PRO A 338 8.02 0.89 -20.95
C PRO A 338 6.60 0.42 -21.34
N GLY A 339 5.76 1.36 -21.73
CA GLY A 339 4.35 1.12 -22.04
C GLY A 339 3.37 1.42 -20.90
N ILE A 340 3.87 1.78 -19.72
CA ILE A 340 3.07 2.27 -18.59
C ILE A 340 3.67 3.58 -18.08
N GLU A 341 2.87 4.64 -18.02
CA GLU A 341 3.30 5.98 -17.59
C GLU A 341 2.35 6.57 -16.54
N PRO A 342 2.82 7.54 -15.73
CA PRO A 342 1.95 8.31 -14.86
C PRO A 342 1.06 9.25 -15.70
N SER A 343 -0.05 9.66 -15.12
CA SER A 343 -0.94 10.69 -15.65
C SER A 343 -0.74 12.04 -14.95
N PRO A 344 -1.44 13.13 -15.37
CA PRO A 344 -1.45 14.41 -14.65
C PRO A 344 -2.15 14.41 -13.28
N ASP A 345 -2.61 13.27 -12.77
CA ASP A 345 -3.15 13.14 -11.41
C ASP A 345 -2.17 13.74 -10.39
N LYS A 346 -2.57 14.84 -9.72
CA LYS A 346 -1.72 15.57 -8.78
C LYS A 346 -1.22 14.70 -7.64
N MET A 347 -2.10 13.85 -7.08
CA MET A 347 -1.71 12.94 -6.00
C MET A 347 -0.68 11.93 -6.49
N LEU A 348 -0.86 11.37 -7.69
CA LEU A 348 0.12 10.45 -8.27
C LEU A 348 1.48 11.15 -8.46
N GLN A 349 1.50 12.37 -9.00
CA GLN A 349 2.73 13.14 -9.22
C GLN A 349 3.50 13.36 -7.90
N GLY A 350 2.83 13.72 -6.81
CA GLY A 350 3.45 13.83 -5.48
C GLY A 350 4.00 12.49 -4.97
N ARG A 351 3.32 11.39 -5.25
CA ARG A 351 3.72 10.03 -4.87
C ARG A 351 4.96 9.54 -5.62
N LEU A 352 5.19 9.99 -6.86
CA LEU A 352 6.38 9.62 -7.64
C LEU A 352 7.68 10.01 -6.91
N PHE A 353 7.70 11.15 -6.24
CA PHE A 353 8.84 11.59 -5.42
C PHE A 353 8.84 10.94 -4.03
N SER A 354 7.73 11.05 -3.30
CA SER A 354 7.63 10.74 -1.87
C SER A 354 8.07 9.32 -1.50
N TYR A 355 7.68 8.33 -2.31
CA TYR A 355 8.00 6.91 -2.00
C TYR A 355 9.48 6.60 -2.15
N SER A 356 10.12 7.05 -3.20
CA SER A 356 11.55 6.84 -3.40
C SER A 356 12.40 7.58 -2.36
N ASP A 357 11.97 8.76 -1.94
CA ASP A 357 12.60 9.54 -0.89
C ASP A 357 12.53 8.82 0.48
N THR A 358 11.33 8.43 0.89
CA THR A 358 11.16 7.74 2.18
C THR A 358 11.90 6.40 2.25
N HIS A 359 12.04 5.68 1.12
CA HIS A 359 12.79 4.42 1.09
C HIS A 359 14.30 4.65 1.21
N ARG A 360 14.84 5.73 0.64
CA ARG A 360 16.24 6.13 0.87
C ARG A 360 16.50 6.46 2.35
N HIS A 361 15.57 7.13 3.01
CA HIS A 361 15.64 7.38 4.45
C HIS A 361 15.54 6.09 5.25
N ARG A 362 14.57 5.21 4.95
CA ARG A 362 14.28 3.99 5.73
C ARG A 362 15.30 2.87 5.52
N LEU A 363 15.79 2.69 4.30
CA LEU A 363 16.60 1.54 3.86
C LEU A 363 17.99 1.92 3.31
N GLY A 364 18.22 3.19 3.05
CA GLY A 364 19.45 3.67 2.44
C GLY A 364 19.37 3.86 0.90
N PRO A 365 20.38 4.53 0.30
CA PRO A 365 20.36 4.89 -1.12
C PRO A 365 20.36 3.67 -2.04
N ASN A 366 20.93 2.56 -1.61
CA ASN A 366 21.04 1.31 -2.37
C ASN A 366 19.92 0.29 -2.06
N TYR A 367 18.74 0.75 -1.61
CA TYR A 367 17.62 -0.14 -1.24
C TYR A 367 17.16 -1.07 -2.37
N LEU A 368 17.41 -0.70 -3.64
CA LEU A 368 17.11 -1.55 -4.80
C LEU A 368 18.11 -2.71 -4.99
N GLN A 369 19.19 -2.76 -4.20
CA GLN A 369 20.11 -3.92 -4.15
C GLN A 369 19.67 -4.97 -3.11
N ILE A 370 18.74 -4.62 -2.21
CA ILE A 370 18.13 -5.61 -1.30
C ILE A 370 17.39 -6.66 -2.13
N PRO A 371 17.59 -7.98 -1.89
CA PRO A 371 17.07 -9.04 -2.76
C PRO A 371 15.59 -8.93 -3.12
N VAL A 372 14.73 -8.61 -2.15
CA VAL A 372 13.29 -8.47 -2.39
C VAL A 372 12.93 -7.24 -3.25
N ASN A 373 13.80 -6.25 -3.33
CA ASN A 373 13.61 -5.03 -4.12
C ASN A 373 14.33 -5.09 -5.46
N CYS A 374 15.27 -6.01 -5.61
CA CYS A 374 16.14 -6.12 -6.77
C CYS A 374 15.36 -6.57 -8.02
N PRO A 375 15.55 -5.93 -9.18
CA PRO A 375 15.00 -6.40 -10.46
C PRO A 375 15.79 -7.61 -11.01
N TYR A 376 15.83 -8.71 -10.26
CA TYR A 376 16.66 -9.88 -10.51
C TYR A 376 16.45 -10.57 -11.88
N ARG A 377 15.39 -10.22 -12.61
CA ARG A 377 15.10 -10.77 -13.94
C ARG A 377 15.76 -10.01 -15.07
N VAL A 378 16.32 -8.83 -14.79
CA VAL A 378 16.98 -7.99 -15.79
C VAL A 378 18.29 -7.43 -15.24
N PRO A 379 19.31 -7.26 -16.09
CA PRO A 379 20.54 -6.61 -15.66
C PRO A 379 20.27 -5.12 -15.40
N VAL A 380 20.73 -4.63 -14.27
CA VAL A 380 20.74 -3.18 -13.98
C VAL A 380 22.01 -2.57 -14.55
N LYS A 381 21.86 -1.63 -15.49
CA LYS A 381 22.96 -0.88 -16.11
C LYS A 381 22.56 0.61 -16.11
N ASN A 382 23.15 1.39 -15.22
CA ASN A 382 22.85 2.81 -15.08
C ASN A 382 24.09 3.59 -14.62
N TYR A 383 23.93 4.89 -14.41
CA TYR A 383 24.97 5.80 -13.93
C TYR A 383 24.79 6.18 -12.45
N GLN A 384 23.93 5.46 -11.71
CA GLN A 384 23.78 5.57 -10.25
C GLN A 384 24.78 4.61 -9.60
N ARG A 385 25.85 5.16 -9.07
CA ARG A 385 27.01 4.40 -8.57
C ARG A 385 27.25 4.71 -7.10
N ASP A 386 27.96 3.81 -6.45
CA ASP A 386 28.53 3.98 -5.11
C ASP A 386 27.46 4.18 -4.01
N GLY A 387 27.81 4.83 -2.93
CA GLY A 387 26.97 5.10 -1.77
C GLY A 387 26.99 4.00 -0.72
N PRO A 388 26.46 4.28 0.49
CA PRO A 388 26.45 3.33 1.60
C PRO A 388 25.75 2.02 1.26
N MET A 389 26.31 0.91 1.77
CA MET A 389 25.74 -0.43 1.62
C MET A 389 25.61 -0.89 0.16
N THR A 390 26.53 -0.51 -0.70
CA THR A 390 26.69 -1.15 -2.02
C THR A 390 27.16 -2.58 -1.82
N VAL A 391 26.34 -3.55 -2.24
CA VAL A 391 26.58 -5.00 -2.02
C VAL A 391 26.79 -5.78 -3.32
N THR A 392 26.66 -5.13 -4.47
CA THR A 392 26.94 -5.70 -5.79
C THR A 392 28.34 -5.28 -6.29
N ASP A 393 28.73 -5.76 -7.47
CA ASP A 393 29.96 -5.35 -8.15
C ASP A 393 29.98 -3.86 -8.57
N ASN A 394 28.91 -3.12 -8.29
CA ASN A 394 28.77 -1.69 -8.63
C ASN A 394 29.02 -1.41 -10.13
N GLN A 395 28.69 -2.37 -11.00
CA GLN A 395 28.90 -2.37 -12.46
C GLN A 395 30.39 -2.35 -12.87
N GLY A 396 31.30 -2.81 -12.01
CA GLY A 396 32.72 -2.97 -12.30
C GLY A 396 33.41 -1.72 -12.79
N GLY A 397 34.27 -1.84 -13.79
CA GLY A 397 35.01 -0.74 -14.42
C GLY A 397 34.27 0.00 -15.53
N ALA A 398 32.92 -0.16 -15.66
CA ALA A 398 32.15 0.57 -16.66
C ALA A 398 32.22 2.11 -16.42
N PRO A 399 32.15 2.96 -17.48
CA PRO A 399 32.06 4.40 -17.29
C PRO A 399 30.91 4.79 -16.37
N ASN A 400 31.12 5.71 -15.44
CA ASN A 400 30.11 6.19 -14.50
C ASN A 400 29.51 7.55 -14.92
N TYR A 401 29.65 7.93 -16.20
CA TYR A 401 29.13 9.18 -16.76
C TYR A 401 28.56 8.96 -18.16
N TYR A 402 27.62 9.80 -18.55
CA TYR A 402 26.97 9.82 -19.87
C TYR A 402 26.99 11.27 -20.43
N PRO A 403 27.20 11.49 -21.74
CA PRO A 403 27.62 10.49 -22.73
C PRO A 403 29.09 10.09 -22.58
N ASN A 404 29.47 8.95 -23.16
CA ASN A 404 30.85 8.48 -23.18
C ASN A 404 31.21 7.76 -24.49
N SER A 405 32.49 7.62 -24.77
CA SER A 405 33.02 6.90 -25.95
C SER A 405 33.61 5.53 -25.59
N PHE A 406 33.32 5.01 -24.39
CA PHE A 406 33.93 3.80 -23.83
C PHE A 406 32.93 2.65 -23.72
N SER A 407 31.92 2.60 -24.59
CA SER A 407 30.91 1.55 -24.64
C SER A 407 30.13 1.38 -23.33
N GLY A 408 29.88 2.46 -22.59
CA GLY A 408 28.97 2.48 -21.45
C GLY A 408 27.52 2.25 -21.86
N PRO A 409 26.61 2.07 -20.90
CA PRO A 409 25.20 1.86 -21.20
C PRO A 409 24.58 2.97 -22.07
N GLU A 410 23.80 2.56 -23.07
CA GLU A 410 23.13 3.47 -24.01
C GLU A 410 21.61 3.45 -23.83
N THR A 411 20.94 4.48 -24.35
CA THR A 411 19.49 4.60 -24.33
C THR A 411 18.81 3.49 -25.14
N CYS A 412 17.64 3.05 -24.70
CA CYS A 412 16.88 1.99 -25.36
C CYS A 412 15.91 2.58 -26.40
N PRO A 413 16.07 2.30 -27.71
CA PRO A 413 15.16 2.79 -28.75
C PRO A 413 13.69 2.35 -28.55
N ARG A 414 13.47 1.12 -28.05
CA ARG A 414 12.13 0.62 -27.76
C ARG A 414 11.46 1.45 -26.64
N SER A 415 12.19 1.76 -25.55
CA SER A 415 11.64 2.60 -24.47
C SER A 415 11.24 3.96 -25.00
N ARG A 416 12.09 4.58 -25.84
CA ARG A 416 11.80 5.88 -26.46
C ARG A 416 10.56 5.85 -27.36
N SER A 417 10.31 4.74 -28.08
CA SER A 417 9.12 4.62 -28.94
C SER A 417 7.80 4.44 -28.14
N LEU A 418 7.92 4.14 -26.85
CA LEU A 418 6.78 3.94 -25.95
C LEU A 418 6.61 5.12 -24.97
N GLU A 419 7.29 6.25 -25.19
CA GLU A 419 7.06 7.49 -24.45
C GLU A 419 5.98 8.34 -25.15
N SER A 420 4.98 8.77 -24.39
CA SER A 420 3.91 9.61 -24.92
C SER A 420 4.19 11.09 -24.70
N LYS A 421 3.82 11.91 -25.68
CA LYS A 421 3.80 13.37 -25.50
C LYS A 421 2.51 13.77 -24.80
N LEU A 422 2.60 14.64 -23.80
CA LEU A 422 1.46 15.24 -23.13
C LEU A 422 1.39 16.73 -23.54
N PRO A 423 0.52 17.13 -24.46
CA PRO A 423 0.33 18.54 -24.76
C PRO A 423 -0.34 19.22 -23.56
N VAL A 424 0.22 20.34 -23.12
CA VAL A 424 -0.28 21.13 -22.02
C VAL A 424 -0.42 22.59 -22.44
N SER A 425 -1.42 23.29 -21.87
CA SER A 425 -1.62 24.74 -22.04
C SER A 425 -2.19 25.33 -20.74
N GLY A 426 -1.97 26.62 -20.54
CA GLY A 426 -2.44 27.34 -19.36
C GLY A 426 -1.32 28.01 -18.58
N ASP A 427 -1.73 28.83 -17.60
CA ASP A 427 -0.80 29.55 -16.76
C ASP A 427 -0.32 28.68 -15.60
N VAL A 428 0.95 28.87 -15.19
CA VAL A 428 1.52 28.26 -14.01
C VAL A 428 1.08 29.04 -12.78
N TYR A 429 0.22 28.44 -11.95
CA TYR A 429 -0.30 29.08 -10.73
C TYR A 429 -0.69 28.02 -9.68
N ARG A 430 -0.95 28.45 -8.46
CA ARG A 430 -1.45 27.59 -7.37
C ARG A 430 -2.98 27.53 -7.42
N TYR A 431 -3.52 26.60 -8.20
CA TYR A 431 -4.96 26.41 -8.32
C TYR A 431 -5.50 25.60 -7.13
N SER A 432 -6.41 26.21 -6.35
CA SER A 432 -7.11 25.49 -5.27
C SER A 432 -7.96 24.37 -5.86
N SER A 433 -7.85 23.19 -5.31
CA SER A 433 -8.56 22.00 -5.78
C SER A 433 -9.95 21.80 -5.16
N GLY A 434 -10.42 22.74 -4.31
CA GLY A 434 -11.60 22.56 -3.46
C GLY A 434 -12.87 23.24 -3.95
N ASP A 435 -12.75 24.33 -4.68
CA ASP A 435 -13.85 25.30 -4.80
C ASP A 435 -14.74 25.14 -6.04
N THR A 436 -14.29 24.37 -7.04
CA THR A 436 -14.99 24.25 -8.34
C THR A 436 -15.51 22.86 -8.65
N GLU A 437 -15.13 21.83 -7.89
CA GLU A 437 -15.47 20.44 -8.15
C GLU A 437 -16.70 19.99 -7.35
N ASP A 438 -17.57 19.20 -7.97
CA ASP A 438 -18.66 18.52 -7.27
C ASP A 438 -18.10 17.47 -6.29
N ASN A 439 -18.18 17.74 -5.00
CA ASN A 439 -17.67 16.88 -3.93
C ASN A 439 -18.71 15.86 -3.42
N PHE A 440 -19.97 15.97 -3.82
CA PHE A 440 -21.06 15.19 -3.22
C PHE A 440 -21.78 14.27 -4.21
N GLY A 441 -21.84 14.58 -5.50
CA GLY A 441 -22.65 13.84 -6.48
C GLY A 441 -22.36 12.35 -6.50
N GLN A 442 -21.09 11.92 -6.57
CA GLN A 442 -20.76 10.49 -6.54
C GLN A 442 -20.99 9.83 -5.16
N VAL A 443 -20.94 10.61 -4.09
CA VAL A 443 -21.31 10.12 -2.75
C VAL A 443 -22.82 9.93 -2.63
N THR A 444 -23.60 10.80 -3.28
CA THR A 444 -25.05 10.65 -3.41
C THR A 444 -25.38 9.37 -4.16
N ASP A 445 -24.71 9.10 -5.28
CA ASP A 445 -24.86 7.85 -6.04
C ASP A 445 -24.53 6.63 -5.16
N PHE A 446 -23.45 6.69 -4.39
CA PHE A 446 -23.08 5.63 -3.45
C PHE A 446 -24.18 5.41 -2.38
N TRP A 447 -24.70 6.49 -1.78
CA TRP A 447 -25.78 6.43 -0.80
C TRP A 447 -27.07 5.87 -1.37
N VAL A 448 -27.51 6.35 -2.56
CA VAL A 448 -28.84 6.05 -3.12
C VAL A 448 -28.84 4.73 -3.88
N HIS A 449 -27.80 4.45 -4.68
CA HIS A 449 -27.82 3.37 -5.67
C HIS A 449 -26.95 2.17 -5.29
N VAL A 450 -25.95 2.34 -4.42
CA VAL A 450 -25.02 1.25 -4.06
C VAL A 450 -25.39 0.63 -2.71
N LEU A 451 -25.77 1.45 -1.71
CA LEU A 451 -26.11 0.96 -0.38
C LEU A 451 -27.61 0.64 -0.28
N ASP A 452 -27.92 -0.56 0.22
CA ASP A 452 -29.26 -0.89 0.71
C ASP A 452 -29.52 -0.22 2.07
N GLU A 453 -30.77 -0.28 2.55
CA GLU A 453 -31.16 0.37 3.80
C GLU A 453 -30.40 -0.17 5.03
N PRO A 454 -30.18 -1.49 5.22
CA PRO A 454 -29.33 -1.98 6.28
C PRO A 454 -27.89 -1.46 6.24
N ALA A 455 -27.28 -1.37 5.05
CA ALA A 455 -25.93 -0.86 4.88
C ALA A 455 -25.84 0.65 5.16
N ARG A 456 -26.84 1.44 4.75
CA ARG A 456 -26.97 2.87 5.13
C ARG A 456 -27.02 3.03 6.65
N GLN A 457 -27.80 2.21 7.34
CA GLN A 457 -27.92 2.29 8.79
C GLN A 457 -26.59 1.91 9.48
N ARG A 458 -25.88 0.88 9.00
CA ARG A 458 -24.55 0.54 9.54
C ARG A 458 -23.54 1.68 9.30
N LEU A 459 -23.54 2.29 8.11
CA LEU A 459 -22.69 3.44 7.80
C LEU A 459 -22.95 4.61 8.76
N VAL A 460 -24.22 4.95 8.98
CA VAL A 460 -24.63 6.01 9.91
C VAL A 460 -24.17 5.69 11.34
N ASN A 461 -24.40 4.48 11.81
CA ASN A 461 -24.01 4.06 13.16
C ASN A 461 -22.49 4.08 13.36
N ASN A 462 -21.71 3.64 12.37
CA ASN A 462 -20.26 3.65 12.41
C ASN A 462 -19.71 5.08 12.46
N ILE A 463 -20.28 6.01 11.67
CA ILE A 463 -19.91 7.44 11.72
C ILE A 463 -20.29 8.01 13.06
N ALA A 464 -21.52 7.83 13.53
CA ALA A 464 -22.00 8.41 14.78
C ALA A 464 -21.18 7.93 15.98
N GLY A 465 -20.85 6.63 16.04
CA GLY A 465 -20.05 6.02 17.11
C GLY A 465 -18.65 6.64 17.24
N ASN A 466 -18.07 7.09 16.13
CA ASN A 466 -16.75 7.73 16.11
C ASN A 466 -16.86 9.27 16.28
N LEU A 467 -17.72 9.92 15.48
CA LEU A 467 -17.91 11.38 15.45
C LEU A 467 -18.41 11.95 16.78
N VAL A 468 -19.16 11.20 17.57
CA VAL A 468 -19.66 11.63 18.90
C VAL A 468 -18.54 12.00 19.87
N ASN A 469 -17.32 11.53 19.64
CA ASN A 469 -16.16 11.83 20.46
C ASN A 469 -15.48 13.17 20.06
N ALA A 470 -15.87 13.78 18.94
CA ALA A 470 -15.37 15.08 18.52
C ALA A 470 -16.17 16.22 19.17
N SER A 471 -15.59 17.42 19.19
CA SER A 471 -16.23 18.63 19.69
C SER A 471 -17.51 18.96 18.92
N GLN A 472 -18.49 19.55 19.60
CA GLN A 472 -19.83 19.76 19.04
C GLN A 472 -19.82 20.57 17.73
N PHE A 473 -19.04 21.66 17.66
CA PHE A 473 -18.96 22.50 16.45
C PHE A 473 -18.40 21.74 15.24
N ILE A 474 -17.53 20.74 15.49
CA ILE A 474 -17.01 19.85 14.45
C ILE A 474 -18.09 18.85 14.01
N GLN A 475 -18.86 18.29 14.97
CA GLN A 475 -19.98 17.41 14.66
C GLN A 475 -21.00 18.11 13.77
N GLU A 476 -21.38 19.35 14.09
CA GLU A 476 -22.33 20.15 13.32
C GLU A 476 -21.84 20.37 11.88
N ARG A 477 -20.57 20.71 11.70
CA ARG A 477 -19.96 20.91 10.38
C ARG A 477 -19.89 19.59 9.58
N ALA A 478 -19.54 18.48 10.22
CA ALA A 478 -19.53 17.16 9.58
C ALA A 478 -20.94 16.74 9.14
N VAL A 479 -21.95 16.90 10.00
CA VAL A 479 -23.35 16.62 9.66
C VAL A 479 -23.81 17.44 8.46
N LYS A 480 -23.40 18.71 8.36
CA LYS A 480 -23.71 19.55 7.19
C LYS A 480 -23.16 18.93 5.89
N ASN A 481 -21.93 18.42 5.88
CA ASN A 481 -21.37 17.77 4.70
C ASN A 481 -22.18 16.52 4.30
N PHE A 482 -22.56 15.67 5.26
CA PHE A 482 -23.41 14.50 4.99
C PHE A 482 -24.84 14.87 4.58
N THR A 483 -25.36 16.01 5.04
CA THR A 483 -26.65 16.56 4.59
C THR A 483 -26.56 16.99 3.12
N ASN A 484 -25.43 17.55 2.69
CA ASN A 484 -25.19 17.92 1.29
C ASN A 484 -25.10 16.68 0.37
N VAL A 485 -24.72 15.51 0.90
CA VAL A 485 -24.81 14.25 0.17
C VAL A 485 -26.26 13.87 -0.06
N HIS A 486 -27.06 13.82 1.02
CA HIS A 486 -28.50 13.51 0.96
C HIS A 486 -29.19 13.95 2.27
N PRO A 487 -30.36 14.61 2.20
CA PRO A 487 -31.07 15.07 3.42
C PRO A 487 -31.35 13.93 4.43
N ASP A 488 -31.71 12.73 3.95
CA ASP A 488 -31.95 11.56 4.81
C ASP A 488 -30.67 11.10 5.53
N PHE A 489 -29.51 11.19 4.88
CA PHE A 489 -28.22 10.87 5.50
C PHE A 489 -27.94 11.81 6.68
N GLY A 490 -28.05 13.13 6.46
CA GLY A 490 -27.87 14.12 7.52
C GLY A 490 -28.86 13.93 8.69
N ARG A 491 -30.14 13.68 8.39
CA ARG A 491 -31.19 13.41 9.38
C ARG A 491 -30.87 12.18 10.24
N LYS A 492 -30.60 11.03 9.59
CA LYS A 492 -30.25 9.76 10.28
C LYS A 492 -29.00 9.92 11.13
N LEU A 493 -27.97 10.62 10.63
CA LEU A 493 -26.74 10.86 11.39
C LEU A 493 -26.99 11.74 12.62
N THR A 494 -27.81 12.77 12.49
CA THR A 494 -28.20 13.64 13.62
C THR A 494 -28.94 12.85 14.70
N GLU A 495 -29.87 11.98 14.31
CA GLU A 495 -30.62 11.10 15.23
C GLU A 495 -29.68 10.12 15.94
N ALA A 496 -28.81 9.45 15.18
CA ALA A 496 -27.84 8.51 15.74
C ALA A 496 -26.87 9.14 16.74
N LEU A 497 -26.40 10.38 16.48
CA LEU A 497 -25.53 11.11 17.41
C LEU A 497 -26.24 11.42 18.74
N LYS A 498 -27.54 11.76 18.73
CA LYS A 498 -28.35 11.96 19.96
C LYS A 498 -28.46 10.67 20.77
N LEU A 499 -28.74 9.54 20.11
CA LEU A 499 -28.85 8.24 20.76
C LEU A 499 -27.54 7.80 21.40
N VAL A 500 -26.40 7.97 20.71
CA VAL A 500 -25.09 7.63 21.27
C VAL A 500 -24.73 8.52 22.46
N LYS A 501 -25.05 9.82 22.41
CA LYS A 501 -24.86 10.73 23.57
C LYS A 501 -25.67 10.30 24.78
N SER A 502 -26.94 9.98 24.59
CA SER A 502 -27.82 9.53 25.68
C SER A 502 -27.40 8.20 26.31
N ALA A 503 -26.80 7.29 25.55
CA ALA A 503 -26.28 6.02 26.05
C ALA A 503 -24.94 6.12 26.81
N LYS A 504 -24.22 7.25 26.66
CA LYS A 504 -22.95 7.52 27.36
C LYS A 504 -23.14 8.34 28.65
N MET A 505 -24.28 8.96 28.85
CA MET A 505 -24.69 9.61 30.10
C MET A 505 -25.30 8.61 31.09
#